data_39afa9ddc9ea5d641c6ded132e7b652f
#
_entry.id   39afa9ddc9ea5d641c6ded132e7b652f
#
_cell.length_a   1.000
_cell.length_b   1.000
_cell.length_c   1.000
_cell.angle_alpha   90.00
_cell.angle_beta   90.00
_cell.angle_gamma   90.00
#
_symmetry.space_group_name_H-M   'P 1'
#
loop_
_entity.id
_entity.type
_entity.pdbx_description
1 polymer ?
#
loop_
_entity_poly.entity_id
_entity_poly.type
_entity_poly.pdbx_seq_one_letter_code
_entity_poly.pdbx_strand_id
1 'polypeptide(L)'
;TKSYESTLNNAVMVRVCDNGTWGNYRVFHAGMESGVPVANGGTGATTAANARANLGANNAGNLTTGTLPAARLPFKFAYGSGSISGSTNLTVNYSSAGFTSVPYVFACYSTTSGNWSGDNGAIKISAKTTTGCSIIVGGNFSTLRNIDWFAIGV
;
A
#
# COMPACT_ATOMS: atom_id res chain seq x y z
N THR A 1 -6.16 48.35 -36.90
CA THR A 1 -4.84 48.35 -36.23
C THR A 1 -4.84 47.30 -35.14
N LYS A 2 -4.06 46.26 -35.34
CA LYS A 2 -3.90 45.19 -34.33
C LYS A 2 -2.88 45.69 -33.32
N SER A 3 -3.29 46.14 -32.17
CA SER A 3 -2.38 46.33 -31.04
C SER A 3 -2.18 45.00 -30.36
N TYR A 4 -1.02 44.43 -30.49
CA TYR A 4 -0.58 43.31 -29.64
C TYR A 4 -0.01 43.96 -28.39
N GLU A 5 -0.76 43.87 -27.30
CA GLU A 5 -0.20 44.25 -26.01
C GLU A 5 0.75 43.14 -25.55
N SER A 6 2.03 43.47 -25.57
CA SER A 6 3.15 42.57 -25.24
C SER A 6 3.31 42.28 -23.74
N THR A 7 2.35 42.64 -22.91
CA THR A 7 2.38 42.40 -21.47
C THR A 7 1.83 41.06 -21.03
N LEU A 8 1.34 40.26 -21.96
CA LEU A 8 0.87 38.90 -21.69
C LEU A 8 1.91 37.90 -22.21
N ASN A 9 2.96 37.66 -21.42
CA ASN A 9 4.00 36.67 -21.63
C ASN A 9 3.57 35.52 -22.54
N ASN A 10 3.86 35.61 -23.85
CA ASN A 10 3.65 34.53 -24.83
C ASN A 10 2.26 33.85 -24.85
N ALA A 11 1.22 34.50 -24.37
CA ALA A 11 -0.11 33.93 -24.42
C ALA A 11 -0.76 34.09 -25.78
N VAL A 12 -1.13 33.03 -26.43
CA VAL A 12 -2.02 33.06 -27.61
C VAL A 12 -3.44 33.26 -27.10
N MET A 13 -4.08 34.33 -27.59
CA MET A 13 -5.47 34.64 -27.27
C MET A 13 -6.35 34.32 -28.48
N VAL A 14 -7.43 33.61 -28.26
CA VAL A 14 -8.49 33.40 -29.26
C VAL A 14 -9.70 34.24 -28.85
N ARG A 15 -10.21 35.05 -29.78
CA ARG A 15 -11.51 35.71 -29.60
C ARG A 15 -12.59 34.87 -30.25
N VAL A 16 -13.59 34.54 -29.47
CA VAL A 16 -14.76 33.82 -29.94
C VAL A 16 -15.98 34.71 -29.74
N CYS A 17 -16.81 34.83 -30.77
CA CYS A 17 -18.09 35.48 -30.69
C CYS A 17 -19.16 34.39 -30.48
N ASP A 18 -19.79 34.39 -29.33
CA ASP A 18 -20.93 33.54 -29.03
C ASP A 18 -22.16 34.41 -28.81
N ASN A 19 -23.19 34.17 -29.62
CA ASN A 19 -24.44 34.91 -29.58
C ASN A 19 -24.26 36.46 -29.54
N GLY A 20 -23.36 37.00 -30.39
CA GLY A 20 -23.08 38.42 -30.50
C GLY A 20 -22.11 38.98 -29.44
N THR A 21 -21.70 38.19 -28.46
CA THR A 21 -20.77 38.61 -27.42
C THR A 21 -19.37 38.09 -27.71
N TRP A 22 -18.38 38.98 -27.72
CA TRP A 22 -16.99 38.61 -27.91
C TRP A 22 -16.29 38.29 -26.62
N GLY A 23 -15.88 37.02 -26.45
CA GLY A 23 -15.02 36.55 -25.35
C GLY A 23 -13.57 36.40 -25.76
N ASN A 24 -12.64 36.68 -24.84
CA ASN A 24 -11.20 36.43 -25.01
C ASN A 24 -10.83 35.18 -24.25
N TYR A 25 -10.27 34.18 -24.94
CA TYR A 25 -9.86 32.92 -24.37
C TYR A 25 -8.36 32.75 -24.53
N ARG A 26 -7.68 32.31 -23.48
CA ARG A 26 -6.27 31.94 -23.54
C ARG A 26 -6.13 30.52 -24.08
N VAL A 27 -5.23 30.36 -25.05
CA VAL A 27 -4.83 29.03 -25.51
C VAL A 27 -3.66 28.57 -24.66
N PHE A 28 -3.79 27.40 -24.05
CA PHE A 28 -2.69 26.79 -23.35
C PHE A 28 -1.68 26.19 -24.32
N HIS A 29 -0.40 26.52 -24.17
CA HIS A 29 0.68 26.03 -25.00
C HIS A 29 1.89 25.63 -24.17
N ALA A 30 2.80 24.86 -24.74
CA ALA A 30 4.08 24.53 -24.13
C ALA A 30 4.90 25.81 -23.90
N GLY A 31 5.25 26.14 -22.68
CA GLY A 31 5.96 27.36 -22.31
C GLY A 31 5.16 28.31 -21.40
N MET A 32 3.95 27.94 -21.02
CA MET A 32 3.27 28.64 -19.94
C MET A 32 3.95 28.29 -18.59
N GLU A 33 4.41 29.33 -17.90
CA GLU A 33 5.08 29.16 -16.58
C GLU A 33 4.16 28.60 -15.49
N SER A 34 2.86 28.79 -15.63
CA SER A 34 1.85 28.23 -14.75
C SER A 34 1.04 27.16 -15.49
N GLY A 35 0.99 25.96 -14.95
CA GLY A 35 0.14 24.88 -15.51
C GLY A 35 -1.34 25.25 -15.50
N VAL A 36 -2.15 24.50 -16.26
CA VAL A 36 -3.61 24.63 -16.23
C VAL A 36 -4.12 24.38 -14.82
N PRO A 37 -4.92 25.30 -14.20
CA PRO A 37 -5.49 25.08 -12.88
C PRO A 37 -6.31 23.80 -12.80
N VAL A 38 -6.37 23.19 -11.63
CA VAL A 38 -7.16 21.95 -11.39
C VAL A 38 -8.64 22.18 -11.73
N ALA A 39 -9.19 23.34 -11.40
CA ALA A 39 -10.57 23.71 -11.72
C ALA A 39 -10.87 23.72 -13.23
N ASN A 40 -9.86 23.86 -14.08
CA ASN A 40 -9.96 23.86 -15.54
C ASN A 40 -9.45 22.54 -16.17
N GLY A 41 -9.39 21.49 -15.38
CA GLY A 41 -8.96 20.15 -15.83
C GLY A 41 -7.45 19.94 -15.90
N GLY A 42 -6.64 20.90 -15.42
CA GLY A 42 -5.20 20.78 -15.35
C GLY A 42 -4.71 20.33 -13.96
N THR A 43 -3.39 20.29 -13.81
CA THR A 43 -2.77 19.98 -12.51
C THR A 43 -2.33 21.23 -11.74
N GLY A 44 -2.41 22.42 -12.36
CA GLY A 44 -1.92 23.66 -11.75
C GLY A 44 -0.40 23.69 -11.52
N ALA A 45 0.36 22.86 -12.25
CA ALA A 45 1.79 22.69 -12.00
C ALA A 45 2.57 22.45 -13.29
N THR A 46 3.85 22.86 -13.27
CA THR A 46 4.80 22.66 -14.36
C THR A 46 5.74 21.47 -14.14
N THR A 47 5.71 20.86 -12.93
CA THR A 47 6.49 19.67 -12.60
C THR A 47 5.60 18.52 -12.15
N ALA A 48 6.03 17.29 -12.40
CA ALA A 48 5.31 16.09 -11.97
C ALA A 48 5.17 16.01 -10.44
N ALA A 49 6.14 16.52 -9.69
CA ALA A 49 6.09 16.53 -8.22
C ALA A 49 4.99 17.49 -7.72
N ASN A 50 4.96 18.71 -8.23
CA ASN A 50 3.94 19.69 -7.86
C ASN A 50 2.55 19.25 -8.35
N ALA A 51 2.45 18.61 -9.53
CA ALA A 51 1.21 18.06 -10.04
C ALA A 51 0.62 17.02 -9.07
N ARG A 52 1.45 16.09 -8.58
CA ARG A 52 1.01 15.09 -7.57
C ARG A 52 0.57 15.76 -6.27
N ALA A 53 1.28 16.80 -5.83
CA ALA A 53 0.91 17.55 -4.63
C ALA A 53 -0.43 18.26 -4.77
N ASN A 54 -0.64 18.97 -5.90
CA ASN A 54 -1.88 19.69 -6.18
C ASN A 54 -3.10 18.77 -6.31
N LEU A 55 -2.89 17.55 -6.82
CA LEU A 55 -3.94 16.51 -6.90
C LEU A 55 -4.09 15.72 -5.59
N GLY A 56 -3.27 15.99 -4.58
CA GLY A 56 -3.26 15.21 -3.33
C GLY A 56 -2.78 13.76 -3.49
N ALA A 57 -2.19 13.42 -4.64
CA ALA A 57 -1.81 12.05 -4.98
C ALA A 57 -0.55 11.55 -4.25
N ASN A 58 0.09 12.39 -3.45
CA ASN A 58 1.20 12.06 -2.56
C ASN A 58 0.78 11.80 -1.11
N ASN A 59 -0.51 11.86 -0.81
CA ASN A 59 -1.05 11.64 0.53
C ASN A 59 -1.94 10.39 0.54
N ALA A 60 -1.53 9.35 1.27
CA ALA A 60 -2.30 8.12 1.41
C ALA A 60 -3.67 8.35 2.10
N GLY A 61 -3.82 9.42 2.89
CA GLY A 61 -5.11 9.81 3.50
C GLY A 61 -6.20 10.18 2.50
N ASN A 62 -5.82 10.48 1.24
CA ASN A 62 -6.78 10.77 0.17
C ASN A 62 -7.31 9.51 -0.54
N LEU A 63 -6.79 8.33 -0.17
CA LEU A 63 -7.27 7.05 -0.69
C LEU A 63 -8.52 6.62 0.10
N THR A 64 -9.69 7.01 -0.36
CA THR A 64 -10.97 6.65 0.30
C THR A 64 -11.50 5.30 -0.15
N THR A 65 -11.02 4.77 -1.28
CA THR A 65 -11.42 3.48 -1.85
C THR A 65 -10.22 2.81 -2.51
N GLY A 66 -10.28 1.48 -2.61
CA GLY A 66 -9.23 0.66 -3.22
C GLY A 66 -8.30 0.01 -2.19
N THR A 67 -7.40 -0.84 -2.69
CA THR A 67 -6.39 -1.54 -1.90
C THR A 67 -5.00 -1.00 -2.21
N LEU A 68 -4.21 -0.75 -1.17
CA LEU A 68 -2.81 -0.43 -1.35
C LEU A 68 -2.02 -1.73 -1.57
N PRO A 69 -1.30 -1.89 -2.69
CA PRO A 69 -0.45 -3.07 -2.89
C PRO A 69 0.53 -3.24 -1.73
N ALA A 70 0.74 -4.48 -1.26
CA ALA A 70 1.64 -4.78 -0.14
C ALA A 70 3.06 -4.25 -0.36
N ALA A 71 3.53 -4.20 -1.61
CA ALA A 71 4.84 -3.64 -1.97
C ALA A 71 5.00 -2.14 -1.67
N ARG A 72 3.90 -1.43 -1.41
CA ARG A 72 3.88 -0.01 -1.05
C ARG A 72 3.85 0.23 0.45
N LEU A 73 3.71 -0.82 1.25
CA LEU A 73 3.77 -0.73 2.71
C LEU A 73 5.23 -0.69 3.18
N PRO A 74 5.55 0.09 4.21
CA PRO A 74 6.90 0.14 4.79
C PRO A 74 7.27 -1.15 5.53
N PHE A 75 6.32 -2.03 5.73
CA PHE A 75 6.49 -3.36 6.33
C PHE A 75 5.70 -4.39 5.53
N LYS A 76 6.15 -5.63 5.62
CA LYS A 76 5.53 -6.80 5.01
C LYS A 76 4.94 -7.68 6.09
N PHE A 77 3.96 -8.48 5.72
CA PHE A 77 3.38 -9.45 6.63
C PHE A 77 3.00 -10.74 5.88
N ALA A 78 3.03 -11.83 6.61
CA ALA A 78 2.52 -13.13 6.19
C ALA A 78 1.72 -13.72 7.34
N TYR A 79 0.75 -14.52 7.02
CA TYR A 79 -0.06 -15.23 8.00
C TYR A 79 -0.52 -16.57 7.42
N GLY A 80 -0.90 -17.44 8.30
CA GLY A 80 -1.43 -18.74 7.91
C GLY A 80 -1.78 -19.59 9.10
N SER A 81 -2.21 -20.78 8.80
CA SER A 81 -2.52 -21.80 9.78
C SER A 81 -1.84 -23.11 9.41
N GLY A 82 -1.64 -23.96 10.40
CA GLY A 82 -1.14 -25.32 10.20
C GLY A 82 -1.59 -26.22 11.33
N SER A 83 -1.43 -27.51 11.15
CA SER A 83 -1.84 -28.48 12.13
C SER A 83 -0.66 -29.36 12.57
N ILE A 84 -0.61 -29.68 13.84
CA ILE A 84 0.38 -30.58 14.44
C ILE A 84 -0.37 -31.77 15.05
N SER A 85 0.04 -32.97 14.67
CA SER A 85 -0.48 -34.22 15.25
C SER A 85 0.67 -35.16 15.47
N GLY A 86 0.86 -35.60 16.69
CA GLY A 86 1.94 -36.53 17.09
C GLY A 86 3.36 -36.04 16.82
N SER A 87 3.51 -34.87 16.17
CA SER A 87 4.76 -34.19 15.90
C SER A 87 4.85 -32.93 16.74
N THR A 88 6.04 -32.57 17.13
CA THR A 88 6.30 -31.38 17.93
C THR A 88 6.70 -30.16 17.09
N ASN A 89 6.62 -30.27 15.77
CA ASN A 89 7.18 -29.25 14.88
C ASN A 89 6.29 -28.97 13.68
N LEU A 90 5.92 -27.70 13.48
CA LEU A 90 5.29 -27.18 12.28
C LEU A 90 6.30 -26.32 11.51
N THR A 91 6.64 -26.72 10.29
CA THR A 91 7.45 -25.89 9.40
C THR A 91 6.55 -24.88 8.70
N VAL A 92 6.86 -23.60 8.87
CA VAL A 92 6.15 -22.49 8.24
C VAL A 92 7.02 -21.90 7.14
N ASN A 93 6.44 -21.71 5.97
CA ASN A 93 7.07 -21.04 4.83
C ASN A 93 6.34 -19.72 4.56
N TYR A 94 7.07 -18.62 4.54
CA TYR A 94 6.59 -17.28 4.18
C TYR A 94 7.48 -16.59 3.14
N SER A 95 8.16 -17.36 2.31
CA SER A 95 9.05 -16.85 1.26
C SER A 95 8.35 -15.89 0.28
N SER A 96 7.06 -16.08 0.03
CA SER A 96 6.25 -15.21 -0.83
C SER A 96 6.07 -13.78 -0.28
N ALA A 97 6.26 -13.57 1.01
CA ALA A 97 6.19 -12.23 1.61
C ALA A 97 7.41 -11.37 1.25
N GLY A 98 8.53 -12.00 0.89
CA GLY A 98 9.74 -11.31 0.44
C GLY A 98 10.40 -10.47 1.52
N PHE A 99 10.44 -10.94 2.76
CA PHE A 99 11.16 -10.27 3.86
C PHE A 99 12.65 -10.13 3.54
N THR A 100 13.21 -8.96 3.79
CA THR A 100 14.63 -8.65 3.61
C THR A 100 15.43 -8.83 4.90
N SER A 101 14.75 -8.86 6.04
CA SER A 101 15.30 -9.18 7.37
C SER A 101 14.45 -10.27 8.03
N VAL A 102 14.99 -10.93 9.06
CA VAL A 102 14.24 -11.95 9.80
C VAL A 102 13.05 -11.32 10.49
N PRO A 103 11.81 -11.73 10.17
CA PRO A 103 10.61 -11.10 10.71
C PRO A 103 10.36 -11.44 12.18
N TYR A 104 9.53 -10.64 12.83
CA TYR A 104 8.87 -11.05 14.07
C TYR A 104 7.76 -12.03 13.73
N VAL A 105 7.73 -13.15 14.43
CA VAL A 105 6.73 -14.19 14.22
C VAL A 105 5.99 -14.44 15.53
N PHE A 106 4.68 -14.51 15.42
CA PHE A 106 3.75 -14.82 16.51
C PHE A 106 2.98 -16.07 16.13
N ALA A 107 2.66 -16.90 17.10
CA ALA A 107 1.84 -18.08 16.91
C ALA A 107 0.97 -18.33 18.12
N CYS A 108 -0.21 -18.86 17.89
CA CYS A 108 -1.14 -19.26 18.93
C CYS A 108 -1.90 -20.53 18.52
N TYR A 109 -2.46 -21.21 19.51
CA TYR A 109 -3.39 -22.29 19.23
C TYR A 109 -4.70 -21.73 18.68
N SER A 110 -5.20 -22.35 17.62
CA SER A 110 -6.49 -22.07 17.00
C SER A 110 -7.38 -23.30 17.15
N THR A 111 -8.29 -23.28 18.12
CA THR A 111 -9.25 -24.36 18.30
C THR A 111 -10.67 -23.83 18.24
N THR A 112 -11.52 -24.51 17.48
CA THR A 112 -12.95 -24.20 17.41
C THR A 112 -13.77 -24.94 18.48
N SER A 113 -13.18 -25.89 19.19
CA SER A 113 -13.82 -26.68 20.25
C SER A 113 -13.10 -26.48 21.56
N GLY A 114 -13.83 -25.98 22.53
CA GLY A 114 -13.32 -25.44 23.80
C GLY A 114 -12.90 -26.47 24.86
N ASN A 115 -12.09 -27.45 24.57
CA ASN A 115 -11.55 -28.32 25.62
C ASN A 115 -10.04 -28.12 25.78
N TRP A 116 -9.66 -27.24 26.69
CA TRP A 116 -8.29 -26.94 27.10
C TRP A 116 -7.80 -27.85 28.23
N SER A 117 -8.39 -29.01 28.41
CA SER A 117 -8.00 -29.89 29.52
C SER A 117 -6.65 -30.56 29.24
N GLY A 118 -5.61 -30.10 29.87
CA GLY A 118 -4.40 -30.84 30.12
C GLY A 118 -3.17 -30.54 29.32
N ASP A 119 -3.23 -29.66 28.31
CA ASP A 119 -2.08 -29.42 27.45
C ASP A 119 -1.47 -28.02 27.67
N ASN A 120 -0.56 -27.93 28.62
CA ASN A 120 0.28 -26.76 28.88
C ASN A 120 1.50 -26.69 27.91
N GLY A 121 1.33 -27.09 26.66
CA GLY A 121 2.42 -27.07 25.70
C GLY A 121 2.78 -25.63 25.35
N ALA A 122 3.98 -25.21 25.75
CA ALA A 122 4.50 -23.92 25.34
C ALA A 122 4.74 -23.90 23.84
N ILE A 123 4.29 -22.83 23.16
CA ILE A 123 4.65 -22.57 21.77
C ILE A 123 6.02 -21.88 21.75
N LYS A 124 6.96 -22.47 21.04
CA LYS A 124 8.28 -21.91 20.79
C LYS A 124 8.49 -21.69 19.30
N ILE A 125 8.88 -20.50 18.92
CA ILE A 125 9.28 -20.20 17.53
C ILE A 125 10.80 -20.29 17.45
N SER A 126 11.31 -21.09 16.52
CA SER A 126 12.74 -21.33 16.32
C SER A 126 13.11 -21.34 14.85
N ALA A 127 14.41 -21.40 14.56
CA ALA A 127 14.98 -21.44 13.20
C ALA A 127 14.38 -20.38 12.28
N LYS A 128 14.19 -19.16 12.79
CA LYS A 128 13.66 -18.03 12.01
C LYS A 128 14.66 -17.59 10.95
N THR A 129 14.19 -17.48 9.72
CA THR A 129 14.93 -16.95 8.56
C THR A 129 14.07 -15.88 7.88
N THR A 130 14.51 -15.36 6.77
CA THR A 130 13.70 -14.45 5.92
C THR A 130 12.62 -15.18 5.13
N THR A 131 12.65 -16.52 5.07
CA THR A 131 11.75 -17.32 4.24
C THR A 131 10.87 -18.28 5.02
N GLY A 132 11.15 -18.52 6.31
CA GLY A 132 10.38 -19.47 7.11
C GLY A 132 10.86 -19.58 8.54
N CYS A 133 10.16 -20.38 9.32
CA CYS A 133 10.53 -20.74 10.68
C CYS A 133 9.96 -22.12 11.07
N SER A 134 10.36 -22.60 12.23
CA SER A 134 9.75 -23.75 12.88
C SER A 134 8.96 -23.32 14.11
N ILE A 135 7.70 -23.74 14.20
CA ILE A 135 6.88 -23.60 15.39
C ILE A 135 6.89 -24.94 16.12
N ILE A 136 7.44 -24.95 17.29
CA ILE A 136 7.57 -26.14 18.14
C ILE A 136 6.56 -26.03 19.26
N VAL A 137 5.83 -27.11 19.48
CA VAL A 137 4.90 -27.22 20.58
C VAL A 137 5.45 -28.28 21.58
N GLY A 138 5.61 -27.86 22.80
CA GLY A 138 6.08 -28.75 23.85
C GLY A 138 4.95 -29.70 24.32
N GLY A 139 5.26 -30.97 24.56
CA GLY A 139 4.33 -31.98 25.03
C GLY A 139 4.03 -33.08 24.02
N ASN A 140 3.56 -34.22 24.50
CA ASN A 140 3.05 -35.32 23.69
C ASN A 140 1.55 -35.15 23.49
N PHE A 141 1.14 -34.80 22.28
CA PHE A 141 -0.27 -34.62 21.94
C PHE A 141 -0.77 -35.85 21.16
N SER A 142 -1.81 -36.48 21.66
CA SER A 142 -2.53 -37.52 20.94
C SER A 142 -3.59 -36.97 19.97
N THR A 143 -3.90 -35.70 20.08
CA THR A 143 -4.95 -35.04 19.30
C THR A 143 -4.37 -33.92 18.38
N LEU A 144 -5.02 -33.71 17.25
CA LEU A 144 -4.67 -32.65 16.32
C LEU A 144 -4.77 -31.27 16.97
N ARG A 145 -3.74 -30.45 16.80
CA ARG A 145 -3.72 -29.05 17.24
C ARG A 145 -3.57 -28.15 16.03
N ASN A 146 -4.43 -27.17 15.92
CA ASN A 146 -4.32 -26.11 14.93
C ASN A 146 -3.52 -24.94 15.51
N ILE A 147 -2.64 -24.42 14.72
CA ILE A 147 -1.78 -23.28 15.05
C ILE A 147 -2.04 -22.20 14.01
N ASP A 148 -2.44 -21.02 14.46
CA ASP A 148 -2.42 -19.82 13.64
C ASP A 148 -1.15 -19.05 13.89
N TRP A 149 -0.58 -18.51 12.84
CA TRP A 149 0.65 -17.75 12.90
C TRP A 149 0.60 -16.47 12.07
N PHE A 150 1.38 -15.49 12.49
CA PHE A 150 1.54 -14.21 11.83
C PHE A 150 3.01 -13.79 11.88
N ALA A 151 3.53 -13.30 10.76
CA ALA A 151 4.89 -12.76 10.64
C ALA A 151 4.84 -11.33 10.12
N ILE A 152 5.65 -10.44 10.71
CA ILE A 152 5.78 -9.04 10.30
C ILE A 152 7.25 -8.63 10.27
N GLY A 153 7.65 -7.93 9.21
CA GLY A 153 9.03 -7.49 9.01
C GLY A 153 9.16 -6.51 7.83
N VAL A 154 10.37 -6.26 7.40
CA VAL A 154 10.72 -5.43 6.25
C VAL A 154 11.35 -6.23 5.13
#